data_63c1497ac2e15491693a46720899bc10
#
_entry.id   63c1497ac2e15491693a46720899bc10
#
_cell.length_a   1.000
_cell.length_b   1.000
_cell.length_c   1.000
_cell.angle_alpha   90.00
_cell.angle_beta   90.00
_cell.angle_gamma   90.00
#
_symmetry.space_group_name_H-M   'P 1'
#
loop_
_entity.id
_entity.type
_entity.pdbx_description
1 polymer ?
#
loop_
_entity_poly.entity_id
_entity_poly.type
_entity_poly.pdbx_seq_one_letter_code
_entity_poly.pdbx_strand_id
1 'polypeptide(L)'
;APQLADELVAESHALGVLHFKGFIIDDSVLYSGASLNDVYLHQHDKYRYDRYQLIRNAQMADIMFDWVTQNLIKGRGVNRLDDINRPKSPEIKNDIRLYRQELRDASFHFQGDADNEQLSVTPLVGLGKSSLLNKTIFHLMPCAEHKLTICTPYFNLPAILVRNIIQLLREGKKVEIIVGDKTANDFFIPEDEPFKIIGALPYLYEINLRRFLSRLQYYVNTDQLVVRLWKDDDNTYHLKGMWVDDKWMLLTGNNLNPRAWRLDLENAILIHDPKQELTPQRDKELELIRTHTTVVKHYRDLQSIADYPVKVRKLIRRLRRIRIDRLISRIL
;
A
#
# COMPACT_ATOMS: atom_id res chain seq x y z
N ALA A 1 -3.75 -31.52 2.83
CA ALA A 1 -4.36 -30.44 2.00
C ALA A 1 -4.04 -29.03 2.52
N PRO A 2 -4.07 -28.70 3.84
CA PRO A 2 -3.68 -27.37 4.31
C PRO A 2 -2.22 -27.02 4.02
N GLN A 3 -1.28 -27.93 4.23
CA GLN A 3 0.15 -27.72 4.01
C GLN A 3 0.47 -27.37 2.53
N LEU A 4 -0.20 -27.98 1.57
CA LEU A 4 0.02 -27.70 0.15
C LEU A 4 -0.47 -26.31 -0.24
N ALA A 5 -1.55 -25.82 0.39
CA ALA A 5 -2.05 -24.47 0.19
C ALA A 5 -1.09 -23.44 0.79
N ASP A 6 -0.50 -23.72 1.96
CA ASP A 6 0.47 -22.83 2.60
C ASP A 6 1.80 -22.75 1.82
N GLU A 7 2.27 -23.85 1.23
CA GLU A 7 3.45 -23.87 0.36
C GLU A 7 3.21 -23.12 -0.97
N LEU A 8 2.04 -23.30 -1.61
CA LEU A 8 1.67 -22.56 -2.82
C LEU A 8 1.50 -21.08 -2.56
N VAL A 9 0.97 -20.69 -1.40
CA VAL A 9 0.87 -19.28 -0.98
C VAL A 9 2.27 -18.72 -0.72
N ALA A 10 3.17 -19.46 -0.09
CA ALA A 10 4.55 -19.00 0.16
C ALA A 10 5.34 -18.79 -1.14
N GLU A 11 5.23 -19.69 -2.11
CA GLU A 11 5.86 -19.54 -3.43
C GLU A 11 5.26 -18.39 -4.24
N SER A 12 3.93 -18.19 -4.19
CA SER A 12 3.27 -17.07 -4.88
C SER A 12 3.71 -15.72 -4.31
N HIS A 13 3.90 -15.63 -3.01
CA HIS A 13 4.36 -14.39 -2.34
C HIS A 13 5.79 -13.99 -2.74
N ALA A 14 6.69 -14.93 -3.01
CA ALA A 14 8.04 -14.62 -3.45
C ALA A 14 8.11 -14.05 -4.88
N LEU A 15 7.10 -14.35 -5.71
CA LEU A 15 7.04 -13.96 -7.12
C LEU A 15 6.17 -12.74 -7.42
N GLY A 16 5.56 -12.13 -6.38
CA GLY A 16 4.57 -11.07 -6.48
C GLY A 16 3.14 -11.61 -6.56
N VAL A 17 2.17 -10.77 -6.24
CA VAL A 17 0.75 -11.11 -6.21
C VAL A 17 -0.07 -10.23 -7.15
N LEU A 18 -1.21 -10.77 -7.56
CA LEU A 18 -2.30 -10.00 -8.14
C LEU A 18 -2.99 -9.23 -7.00
N HIS A 19 -2.66 -7.95 -6.86
CA HIS A 19 -3.17 -7.09 -5.80
C HIS A 19 -4.11 -6.01 -6.35
N PHE A 20 -4.78 -6.32 -7.45
CA PHE A 20 -5.79 -5.47 -8.07
C PHE A 20 -7.03 -5.39 -7.17
N LYS A 21 -7.55 -4.19 -6.94
CA LYS A 21 -8.59 -3.90 -5.95
C LYS A 21 -9.77 -3.16 -6.56
N GLY A 22 -10.93 -3.31 -5.92
CA GLY A 22 -12.17 -2.60 -6.25
C GLY A 22 -13.28 -3.53 -6.74
N PHE A 23 -14.47 -2.96 -6.82
CA PHE A 23 -15.68 -3.61 -7.33
C PHE A 23 -16.29 -2.71 -8.40
N ILE A 24 -16.76 -3.31 -9.48
CA ILE A 24 -17.46 -2.61 -10.56
C ILE A 24 -18.92 -3.08 -10.49
N ILE A 25 -19.83 -2.13 -10.31
CA ILE A 25 -21.26 -2.39 -10.17
C ILE A 25 -21.98 -1.39 -11.07
N ASP A 26 -22.52 -1.90 -12.18
CA ASP A 26 -23.17 -1.10 -13.22
C ASP A 26 -22.27 0.07 -13.68
N ASP A 27 -22.71 1.31 -13.46
CA ASP A 27 -22.03 2.55 -13.79
C ASP A 27 -21.06 3.06 -12.71
N SER A 28 -20.79 2.24 -11.69
CA SER A 28 -20.13 2.68 -10.48
C SER A 28 -18.92 1.81 -10.16
N VAL A 29 -17.88 2.43 -9.59
CA VAL A 29 -16.71 1.75 -9.05
C VAL A 29 -16.63 2.00 -7.53
N LEU A 30 -16.75 0.94 -6.74
CA LEU A 30 -16.41 0.98 -5.33
C LEU A 30 -14.94 0.60 -5.18
N TYR A 31 -14.09 1.60 -4.92
CA TYR A 31 -12.66 1.40 -4.76
C TYR A 31 -12.26 1.31 -3.28
N SER A 32 -11.41 0.34 -2.95
CA SER A 32 -10.83 0.18 -1.61
C SER A 32 -9.50 -0.55 -1.71
N GLY A 33 -8.59 -0.32 -0.77
CA GLY A 33 -7.41 -1.17 -0.56
C GLY A 33 -7.73 -2.49 0.14
N ALA A 34 -8.95 -2.63 0.63
CA ALA A 34 -9.44 -3.79 1.37
C ALA A 34 -9.58 -5.05 0.49
N SER A 35 -9.59 -6.20 1.14
CA SER A 35 -10.00 -7.47 0.55
C SER A 35 -11.41 -7.83 1.04
N LEU A 36 -12.13 -8.68 0.30
CA LEU A 36 -13.45 -9.12 0.69
C LEU A 36 -13.33 -10.25 1.72
N ASN A 37 -13.36 -9.90 3.00
CA ASN A 37 -13.43 -10.84 4.12
C ASN A 37 -14.03 -10.17 5.37
N ASP A 38 -14.34 -10.98 6.38
CA ASP A 38 -15.08 -10.58 7.58
C ASP A 38 -14.41 -9.42 8.35
N VAL A 39 -13.07 -9.41 8.43
CA VAL A 39 -12.31 -8.39 9.16
C VAL A 39 -12.43 -7.03 8.50
N TYR A 40 -12.40 -6.95 7.15
CA TYR A 40 -12.58 -5.69 6.43
C TYR A 40 -14.04 -5.24 6.40
N LEU A 41 -14.99 -6.18 6.45
CA LEU A 41 -16.42 -5.88 6.46
C LEU A 41 -16.96 -5.60 7.87
N HIS A 42 -16.09 -5.64 8.89
CA HIS A 42 -16.45 -5.44 10.29
C HIS A 42 -17.63 -6.33 10.72
N GLN A 43 -17.58 -7.61 10.35
CA GLN A 43 -18.64 -8.58 10.70
C GLN A 43 -18.57 -9.05 12.16
N HIS A 44 -17.43 -8.86 12.82
CA HIS A 44 -17.17 -9.20 14.20
C HIS A 44 -16.55 -8.01 14.94
N ASP A 45 -16.26 -8.15 16.23
CA ASP A 45 -15.73 -7.06 17.08
C ASP A 45 -14.41 -6.48 16.55
N LYS A 46 -13.55 -7.34 15.98
CA LYS A 46 -12.27 -6.92 15.41
C LYS A 46 -12.42 -6.51 13.96
N TYR A 47 -11.84 -5.37 13.61
CA TYR A 47 -11.85 -4.86 12.24
C TYR A 47 -10.45 -4.48 11.75
N ARG A 48 -10.36 -4.34 10.42
CA ARG A 48 -9.18 -3.82 9.74
C ARG A 48 -9.53 -2.51 9.05
N TYR A 49 -8.96 -1.42 9.55
CA TYR A 49 -9.27 -0.08 9.06
C TYR A 49 -8.73 0.13 7.66
N ASP A 50 -9.61 0.41 6.72
CA ASP A 50 -9.29 0.81 5.35
C ASP A 50 -10.31 1.85 4.86
N ARG A 51 -10.13 2.39 3.67
CA ARG A 51 -11.01 3.39 3.07
C ARG A 51 -11.83 2.79 1.93
N TYR A 52 -13.03 3.32 1.75
CA TYR A 52 -13.96 2.93 0.71
C TYR A 52 -14.45 4.18 0.00
N GLN A 53 -14.30 4.23 -1.33
CA GLN A 53 -14.75 5.35 -2.16
C GLN A 53 -15.66 4.84 -3.26
N LEU A 54 -16.89 5.36 -3.31
CA LEU A 54 -17.83 5.09 -4.39
C LEU A 54 -17.73 6.20 -5.42
N ILE A 55 -17.39 5.83 -6.64
CA ILE A 55 -17.27 6.73 -7.78
C ILE A 55 -18.32 6.32 -8.82
N ARG A 56 -19.27 7.21 -9.08
CA ARG A 56 -20.27 7.03 -10.14
C ARG A 56 -19.76 7.66 -11.41
N ASN A 57 -19.29 6.83 -12.34
CA ASN A 57 -18.80 7.24 -13.64
C ASN A 57 -18.83 6.02 -14.57
N ALA A 58 -19.80 5.98 -15.47
CA ALA A 58 -20.02 4.85 -16.38
C ALA A 58 -18.77 4.58 -17.25
N GLN A 59 -18.15 5.63 -17.80
CA GLN A 59 -16.97 5.47 -18.64
C GLN A 59 -15.81 4.82 -17.88
N MET A 60 -15.56 5.25 -16.64
CA MET A 60 -14.52 4.62 -15.80
C MET A 60 -14.86 3.17 -15.45
N ALA A 61 -16.12 2.88 -15.15
CA ALA A 61 -16.59 1.52 -14.87
C ALA A 61 -16.36 0.60 -16.07
N ASP A 62 -16.76 1.04 -17.26
CA ASP A 62 -16.55 0.31 -18.52
C ASP A 62 -15.07 0.08 -18.82
N ILE A 63 -14.23 1.11 -18.71
CA ILE A 63 -12.78 1.02 -18.92
C ILE A 63 -12.14 -0.02 -17.99
N MET A 64 -12.51 0.03 -16.70
CA MET A 64 -11.97 -0.90 -15.71
C MET A 64 -12.51 -2.33 -15.95
N PHE A 65 -13.76 -2.49 -16.31
CA PHE A 65 -14.38 -3.78 -16.63
C PHE A 65 -13.71 -4.41 -17.86
N ASP A 66 -13.53 -3.65 -18.93
CA ASP A 66 -12.87 -4.11 -20.14
C ASP A 66 -11.42 -4.53 -19.87
N TRP A 67 -10.71 -3.72 -19.10
CA TRP A 67 -9.34 -4.04 -18.73
C TRP A 67 -9.25 -5.35 -17.93
N VAL A 68 -10.09 -5.54 -16.92
CA VAL A 68 -10.16 -6.76 -16.12
C VAL A 68 -10.50 -7.96 -17.00
N THR A 69 -11.48 -7.81 -17.88
CA THR A 69 -11.92 -8.86 -18.78
C THR A 69 -10.79 -9.28 -19.73
N GLN A 70 -10.11 -8.34 -20.36
CA GLN A 70 -9.10 -8.66 -21.36
C GLN A 70 -7.78 -9.14 -20.74
N ASN A 71 -7.36 -8.53 -19.62
CA ASN A 71 -6.04 -8.79 -19.06
C ASN A 71 -6.06 -9.82 -17.92
N LEU A 72 -7.14 -9.92 -17.13
CA LEU A 72 -7.18 -10.84 -16.00
C LEU A 72 -8.03 -12.08 -16.28
N ILE A 73 -9.18 -11.95 -16.95
CA ILE A 73 -10.07 -13.10 -17.21
C ILE A 73 -9.63 -13.84 -18.47
N LYS A 74 -9.37 -13.13 -19.56
CA LYS A 74 -8.93 -13.69 -20.85
C LYS A 74 -7.41 -13.71 -21.02
N GLY A 75 -6.66 -13.41 -19.97
CA GLY A 75 -5.18 -13.35 -20.02
C GLY A 75 -4.56 -14.69 -20.37
N ARG A 76 -3.37 -14.63 -20.97
CA ARG A 76 -2.57 -15.81 -21.32
C ARG A 76 -2.29 -16.66 -20.06
N GLY A 77 -2.53 -17.97 -20.13
CA GLY A 77 -2.28 -18.89 -19.01
C GLY A 77 -3.29 -18.78 -17.87
N VAL A 78 -4.33 -17.95 -18.00
CA VAL A 78 -5.45 -17.91 -17.07
C VAL A 78 -6.42 -19.04 -17.41
N ASN A 79 -6.76 -19.86 -16.43
CA ASN A 79 -7.62 -21.01 -16.59
C ASN A 79 -8.72 -21.02 -15.55
N ARG A 80 -9.89 -21.51 -15.90
CA ARG A 80 -11.01 -21.69 -14.98
C ARG A 80 -10.65 -22.74 -13.92
N LEU A 81 -10.98 -22.50 -12.68
CA LEU A 81 -10.71 -23.44 -11.58
C LEU A 81 -11.58 -24.69 -11.63
N ASP A 82 -12.76 -24.58 -12.24
CA ASP A 82 -13.71 -25.68 -12.46
C ASP A 82 -13.43 -26.53 -13.72
N ASP A 83 -12.43 -26.16 -14.53
CA ASP A 83 -12.00 -26.96 -15.66
C ASP A 83 -11.14 -28.14 -15.18
N ILE A 84 -11.68 -29.35 -15.37
CA ILE A 84 -11.01 -30.61 -15.00
C ILE A 84 -9.71 -30.80 -15.80
N ASN A 85 -9.67 -30.30 -17.04
CA ASN A 85 -8.54 -30.45 -17.95
C ASN A 85 -7.53 -29.29 -17.85
N ARG A 86 -7.69 -28.38 -16.85
CA ARG A 86 -6.75 -27.27 -16.72
C ARG A 86 -5.30 -27.74 -16.59
N PRO A 87 -4.38 -27.11 -17.30
CA PRO A 87 -2.97 -27.49 -17.25
C PRO A 87 -2.38 -27.23 -15.86
N LYS A 88 -1.38 -28.01 -15.49
CA LYS A 88 -0.61 -27.80 -14.25
C LYS A 88 0.38 -26.65 -14.45
N SER A 89 0.72 -25.93 -13.38
CA SER A 89 1.64 -24.79 -13.44
C SER A 89 2.98 -25.06 -14.16
N PRO A 90 3.61 -26.24 -14.03
CA PRO A 90 4.82 -26.55 -14.81
C PRO A 90 4.61 -26.56 -16.33
N GLU A 91 3.41 -26.98 -16.79
CA GLU A 91 3.07 -27.11 -18.23
C GLU A 91 2.88 -25.72 -18.88
N ILE A 92 2.42 -24.73 -18.12
CA ILE A 92 2.16 -23.36 -18.59
C ILE A 92 3.22 -22.35 -18.11
N LYS A 93 4.39 -22.81 -17.66
CA LYS A 93 5.45 -21.94 -17.12
C LYS A 93 5.87 -20.83 -18.10
N ASN A 94 5.93 -21.14 -19.39
CA ASN A 94 6.26 -20.15 -20.42
C ASN A 94 5.13 -19.13 -20.60
N ASP A 95 3.88 -19.56 -20.59
CA ASP A 95 2.71 -18.67 -20.69
C ASP A 95 2.64 -17.75 -19.48
N ILE A 96 2.88 -18.24 -18.27
CA ILE A 96 2.97 -17.42 -17.06
C ILE A 96 4.06 -16.34 -17.21
N ARG A 97 5.23 -16.71 -17.76
CA ARG A 97 6.34 -15.76 -17.97
C ARG A 97 5.96 -14.67 -18.98
N LEU A 98 5.36 -15.03 -20.10
CA LEU A 98 4.91 -14.11 -21.13
C LEU A 98 3.76 -13.23 -20.62
N TYR A 99 2.79 -13.81 -19.93
CA TYR A 99 1.69 -13.07 -19.31
C TYR A 99 2.17 -12.01 -18.33
N ARG A 100 3.17 -12.34 -17.49
CA ARG A 100 3.77 -11.32 -16.59
C ARG A 100 4.46 -10.20 -17.35
N GLN A 101 4.98 -10.45 -18.54
CA GLN A 101 5.54 -9.43 -19.42
C GLN A 101 4.42 -8.56 -19.99
N GLU A 102 3.36 -9.16 -20.49
CA GLU A 102 2.17 -8.46 -20.98
C GLU A 102 1.58 -7.55 -19.90
N LEU A 103 1.45 -8.04 -18.66
CA LEU A 103 0.96 -7.23 -17.52
C LEU A 103 1.87 -6.07 -17.13
N ARG A 104 3.18 -6.13 -17.41
CA ARG A 104 4.10 -4.99 -17.17
C ARG A 104 3.88 -3.84 -18.14
N ASP A 105 3.45 -4.17 -19.35
CA ASP A 105 3.18 -3.21 -20.40
C ASP A 105 1.71 -2.78 -20.43
N ALA A 106 0.86 -3.48 -19.67
CA ALA A 106 -0.58 -3.21 -19.61
C ALA A 106 -0.88 -1.90 -18.88
N SER A 107 -1.75 -1.10 -19.48
CA SER A 107 -2.30 0.14 -18.91
C SER A 107 -3.78 0.24 -19.26
N PHE A 108 -4.51 1.10 -18.56
CA PHE A 108 -5.84 1.47 -19.04
C PHE A 108 -5.70 2.32 -20.32
N HIS A 109 -6.49 1.99 -21.33
CA HIS A 109 -6.55 2.72 -22.57
C HIS A 109 -7.90 3.43 -22.67
N PHE A 110 -7.86 4.74 -22.65
CA PHE A 110 -9.06 5.58 -22.76
C PHE A 110 -8.69 6.94 -23.36
N GLN A 111 -9.66 7.59 -23.90
CA GLN A 111 -9.58 9.01 -24.27
C GLN A 111 -10.20 9.81 -23.11
N GLY A 112 -9.42 10.66 -22.47
CA GLY A 112 -9.91 11.56 -21.43
C GLY A 112 -10.79 12.64 -22.03
N ASP A 113 -11.82 13.05 -21.30
CA ASP A 113 -12.77 14.09 -21.68
C ASP A 113 -12.76 15.30 -20.74
N ALA A 114 -12.04 15.19 -19.60
CA ALA A 114 -11.88 16.27 -18.64
C ALA A 114 -10.72 17.21 -19.03
N ASP A 115 -10.91 18.50 -18.87
CA ASP A 115 -9.84 19.48 -18.92
C ASP A 115 -9.15 19.68 -17.55
N ASN A 116 -8.08 20.48 -17.51
CA ASN A 116 -7.29 20.69 -16.30
C ASN A 116 -8.01 21.49 -15.21
N GLU A 117 -9.14 22.09 -15.52
CA GLU A 117 -9.95 22.89 -14.58
C GLU A 117 -11.17 22.14 -14.04
N GLN A 118 -11.30 20.85 -14.38
CA GLN A 118 -12.41 20.03 -13.97
C GLN A 118 -11.99 18.98 -12.95
N LEU A 119 -12.93 18.65 -12.03
CA LEU A 119 -12.80 17.47 -11.20
C LEU A 119 -12.72 16.23 -12.09
N SER A 120 -11.63 15.49 -11.98
CA SER A 120 -11.41 14.33 -12.83
C SER A 120 -10.90 13.11 -12.06
N VAL A 121 -11.16 11.94 -12.61
CA VAL A 121 -10.70 10.66 -12.09
C VAL A 121 -9.94 9.89 -13.17
N THR A 122 -8.77 9.37 -12.82
CA THR A 122 -7.91 8.62 -13.75
C THR A 122 -7.59 7.26 -13.16
N PRO A 123 -8.07 6.15 -13.74
CA PRO A 123 -7.69 4.82 -13.31
C PRO A 123 -6.23 4.52 -13.72
N LEU A 124 -5.47 3.94 -12.80
CA LEU A 124 -4.08 3.58 -12.98
C LEU A 124 -3.87 2.10 -12.63
N VAL A 125 -3.01 1.45 -13.37
CA VAL A 125 -2.59 0.07 -13.10
C VAL A 125 -1.11 -0.09 -13.39
N GLY A 126 -0.47 -1.04 -12.74
CA GLY A 126 0.91 -1.29 -13.07
C GLY A 126 1.58 -2.44 -12.32
N LEU A 127 2.46 -3.11 -13.03
CA LEU A 127 3.35 -4.16 -12.51
C LEU A 127 4.81 -3.74 -12.73
N GLY A 128 5.56 -3.67 -11.61
CA GLY A 128 6.99 -3.37 -11.67
C GLY A 128 7.34 -1.90 -11.60
N LYS A 129 8.63 -1.61 -11.41
CA LYS A 129 9.17 -0.29 -11.08
C LYS A 129 8.86 0.81 -12.09
N SER A 130 8.78 0.44 -13.36
CA SER A 130 8.62 1.38 -14.47
C SER A 130 7.17 1.50 -14.95
N SER A 131 6.23 0.90 -14.20
CA SER A 131 4.80 0.99 -14.50
C SER A 131 4.30 2.43 -14.46
N LEU A 132 3.21 2.70 -15.18
CA LEU A 132 2.56 4.00 -15.19
C LEU A 132 2.16 4.41 -13.77
N LEU A 133 1.57 3.49 -12.99
CA LEU A 133 1.19 3.74 -11.59
C LEU A 133 2.38 4.21 -10.74
N ASN A 134 3.50 3.49 -10.78
CA ASN A 134 4.66 3.85 -9.99
C ASN A 134 5.32 5.16 -10.45
N LYS A 135 5.35 5.43 -11.75
CA LYS A 135 5.77 6.74 -12.28
C LYS A 135 4.87 7.85 -11.80
N THR A 136 3.55 7.65 -11.81
CA THR A 136 2.59 8.62 -11.30
C THR A 136 2.83 8.89 -9.81
N ILE A 137 2.96 7.87 -8.96
CA ILE A 137 3.27 8.04 -7.54
C ILE A 137 4.57 8.86 -7.36
N PHE A 138 5.62 8.48 -8.09
CA PHE A 138 6.92 9.14 -7.99
C PHE A 138 6.87 10.63 -8.39
N HIS A 139 6.17 10.96 -9.46
CA HIS A 139 6.08 12.33 -9.96
C HIS A 139 5.02 13.17 -9.24
N LEU A 140 3.99 12.55 -8.67
CA LEU A 140 2.95 13.24 -7.91
C LEU A 140 3.49 13.83 -6.60
N MET A 141 4.38 13.14 -5.90
CA MET A 141 4.92 13.61 -4.62
C MET A 141 5.62 14.98 -4.73
N PRO A 142 6.54 15.20 -5.68
CA PRO A 142 7.20 16.52 -5.85
C PRO A 142 6.27 17.65 -6.28
N CYS A 143 5.05 17.33 -6.75
CA CYS A 143 4.04 18.35 -7.09
C CYS A 143 3.46 19.06 -5.86
N ALA A 144 3.77 18.61 -4.63
CA ALA A 144 3.34 19.29 -3.43
C ALA A 144 3.94 20.71 -3.33
N GLU A 145 3.07 21.71 -3.34
CA GLU A 145 3.45 23.12 -3.14
C GLU A 145 3.52 23.46 -1.65
N HIS A 146 2.66 22.83 -0.84
CA HIS A 146 2.51 23.10 0.59
C HIS A 146 2.63 21.85 1.44
N LYS A 147 1.86 20.79 1.12
CA LYS A 147 1.73 19.63 1.98
C LYS A 147 1.58 18.32 1.21
N LEU A 148 2.31 17.30 1.66
CA LEU A 148 2.12 15.92 1.26
C LEU A 148 1.63 15.12 2.48
N THR A 149 0.50 14.41 2.36
CA THR A 149 0.03 13.43 3.35
C THR A 149 0.11 12.03 2.73
N ILE A 150 0.73 11.09 3.44
CA ILE A 150 0.87 9.68 3.03
C ILE A 150 0.28 8.79 4.11
N CYS A 151 -0.56 7.85 3.72
CA CYS A 151 -1.01 6.73 4.55
C CYS A 151 -0.45 5.43 4.00
N THR A 152 0.10 4.60 4.88
CA THR A 152 0.54 3.24 4.54
C THR A 152 0.50 2.36 5.79
N PRO A 153 0.12 1.07 5.69
CA PRO A 153 0.05 0.23 6.87
C PRO A 153 1.41 -0.03 7.51
N TYR A 154 2.49 -0.01 6.72
CA TYR A 154 3.84 -0.37 7.17
C TYR A 154 4.87 0.63 6.69
N PHE A 155 5.74 1.08 7.58
CA PHE A 155 6.81 1.98 7.18
C PHE A 155 8.00 1.21 6.58
N ASN A 156 7.94 0.98 5.29
CA ASN A 156 9.06 0.42 4.52
C ASN A 156 9.11 1.01 3.10
N LEU A 157 9.14 2.34 3.01
CA LEU A 157 9.09 3.04 1.72
C LEU A 157 10.31 2.73 0.84
N PRO A 158 10.14 2.57 -0.48
CA PRO A 158 11.24 2.53 -1.43
C PRO A 158 12.16 3.75 -1.29
N ALA A 159 13.46 3.55 -1.39
CA ALA A 159 14.44 4.63 -1.21
C ALA A 159 14.22 5.84 -2.13
N ILE A 160 13.60 5.63 -3.30
CA ILE A 160 13.26 6.70 -4.24
C ILE A 160 12.16 7.61 -3.66
N LEU A 161 11.14 7.07 -3.00
CA LEU A 161 10.08 7.83 -2.35
C LEU A 161 10.59 8.54 -1.09
N VAL A 162 11.48 7.89 -0.32
CA VAL A 162 12.15 8.53 0.82
C VAL A 162 12.95 9.76 0.37
N ARG A 163 13.62 9.71 -0.80
CA ARG A 163 14.33 10.87 -1.35
C ARG A 163 13.38 12.02 -1.70
N ASN A 164 12.22 11.73 -2.29
CA ASN A 164 11.21 12.77 -2.56
C ASN A 164 10.73 13.43 -1.26
N ILE A 165 10.46 12.66 -0.21
CA ILE A 165 10.09 13.21 1.10
C ILE A 165 11.20 14.15 1.63
N ILE A 166 12.46 13.71 1.59
CA ILE A 166 13.58 14.53 2.07
C ILE A 166 13.73 15.81 1.24
N GLN A 167 13.49 15.73 -0.07
CA GLN A 167 13.52 16.90 -0.94
C GLN A 167 12.44 17.90 -0.57
N LEU A 168 11.18 17.47 -0.41
CA LEU A 168 10.08 18.33 0.01
C LEU A 168 10.37 19.02 1.34
N LEU A 169 10.91 18.29 2.32
CA LEU A 169 11.30 18.86 3.61
C LEU A 169 12.41 19.93 3.47
N ARG A 170 13.40 19.71 2.60
CA ARG A 170 14.46 20.69 2.31
C ARG A 170 13.92 21.94 1.62
N GLU A 171 12.86 21.80 0.84
CA GLU A 171 12.16 22.90 0.16
C GLU A 171 11.17 23.64 1.08
N GLY A 172 11.10 23.28 2.36
CA GLY A 172 10.22 23.94 3.34
C GLY A 172 8.77 23.42 3.33
N LYS A 173 8.48 22.37 2.56
CA LYS A 173 7.14 21.78 2.48
C LYS A 173 6.83 20.95 3.72
N LYS A 174 5.55 20.83 4.05
CA LYS A 174 5.09 19.97 5.15
C LYS A 174 4.84 18.54 4.67
N VAL A 175 5.24 17.57 5.45
CA VAL A 175 4.96 16.15 5.17
C VAL A 175 4.31 15.51 6.39
N GLU A 176 3.16 14.87 6.18
CA GLU A 176 2.47 14.07 7.18
C GLU A 176 2.48 12.59 6.74
N ILE A 177 2.89 11.70 7.64
CA ILE A 177 2.91 10.26 7.39
C ILE A 177 2.10 9.56 8.47
N ILE A 178 1.07 8.82 8.08
CA ILE A 178 0.23 8.05 8.98
C ILE A 178 0.50 6.57 8.71
N VAL A 179 0.95 5.86 9.74
CA VAL A 179 1.25 4.42 9.67
C VAL A 179 0.59 3.68 10.82
N GLY A 180 0.33 2.41 10.66
CA GLY A 180 -0.10 1.57 11.77
C GLY A 180 0.98 1.46 12.85
N ASP A 181 0.57 1.54 14.12
CA ASP A 181 1.43 1.07 15.21
C ASP A 181 1.83 -0.39 14.94
N LYS A 182 2.98 -0.84 15.49
CA LYS A 182 3.39 -2.23 15.30
C LYS A 182 2.36 -3.24 15.80
N THR A 183 1.56 -2.89 16.82
CA THR A 183 0.48 -3.73 17.36
C THR A 183 -0.78 -3.68 16.50
N ALA A 184 -0.96 -2.64 15.70
CA ALA A 184 -2.03 -2.53 14.71
C ALA A 184 -1.67 -3.16 13.34
N ASN A 185 -0.63 -3.96 13.30
CA ASN A 185 -0.15 -4.65 12.11
C ASN A 185 -0.75 -6.06 12.04
N ASP A 186 -1.18 -6.49 10.89
CA ASP A 186 -1.79 -7.80 10.67
C ASP A 186 -0.82 -8.99 10.85
N PHE A 187 0.48 -8.74 10.89
CA PHE A 187 1.50 -9.74 11.25
C PHE A 187 1.90 -9.70 12.73
N PHE A 188 1.31 -8.80 13.52
CA PHE A 188 1.64 -8.74 14.95
C PHE A 188 1.11 -9.97 15.69
N ILE A 189 1.97 -10.57 16.48
CA ILE A 189 1.66 -11.71 17.32
C ILE A 189 1.92 -11.30 18.77
N PRO A 190 0.91 -11.33 19.65
CA PRO A 190 1.06 -11.05 21.08
C PRO A 190 2.06 -11.99 21.75
N GLU A 191 2.64 -11.57 22.88
CA GLU A 191 3.70 -12.34 23.56
C GLU A 191 3.21 -13.64 24.21
N ASP A 192 1.94 -13.72 24.52
CA ASP A 192 1.26 -14.91 25.07
C ASP A 192 0.93 -15.96 24.00
N GLU A 193 1.02 -15.59 22.72
CA GLU A 193 0.86 -16.53 21.62
C GLU A 193 2.17 -17.19 21.16
N PRO A 194 2.10 -18.37 20.49
CA PRO A 194 3.26 -19.04 19.94
C PRO A 194 3.97 -18.15 18.90
N PHE A 195 5.25 -17.86 19.13
CA PHE A 195 6.05 -17.05 18.22
C PHE A 195 6.21 -17.69 16.84
N LYS A 196 5.89 -16.96 15.78
CA LYS A 196 6.19 -17.29 14.38
C LYS A 196 7.16 -16.24 13.80
N ILE A 197 8.00 -16.66 12.85
CA ILE A 197 9.02 -15.77 12.25
C ILE A 197 8.40 -14.52 11.63
N ILE A 198 7.22 -14.64 11.01
CA ILE A 198 6.48 -13.53 10.39
C ILE A 198 6.14 -12.43 11.41
N GLY A 199 5.91 -12.77 12.66
CA GLY A 199 5.67 -11.82 13.76
C GLY A 199 6.85 -10.89 14.07
N ALA A 200 8.01 -11.08 13.44
CA ALA A 200 9.11 -10.13 13.53
C ALA A 200 8.98 -8.94 12.56
N LEU A 201 8.11 -9.02 11.55
CA LEU A 201 7.94 -7.96 10.53
C LEU A 201 7.52 -6.62 11.12
N PRO A 202 6.51 -6.53 12.01
CA PRO A 202 6.12 -5.25 12.62
C PRO A 202 7.27 -4.54 13.32
N TYR A 203 8.15 -5.29 13.96
CA TYR A 203 9.33 -4.75 14.63
C TYR A 203 10.41 -4.28 13.65
N LEU A 204 10.56 -4.94 12.49
CA LEU A 204 11.45 -4.46 11.43
C LEU A 204 10.96 -3.16 10.81
N TYR A 205 9.65 -3.00 10.63
CA TYR A 205 9.04 -1.76 10.16
C TYR A 205 9.22 -0.62 11.18
N GLU A 206 9.07 -0.90 12.49
CA GLU A 206 9.34 0.09 13.54
C GLU A 206 10.83 0.51 13.56
N ILE A 207 11.77 -0.42 13.38
CA ILE A 207 13.20 -0.12 13.25
C ILE A 207 13.45 0.81 12.04
N ASN A 208 12.80 0.56 10.91
CA ASN A 208 12.93 1.40 9.72
C ASN A 208 12.39 2.81 9.98
N LEU A 209 11.21 2.92 10.60
CA LEU A 209 10.61 4.19 10.98
C LEU A 209 11.50 4.95 11.98
N ARG A 210 11.97 4.28 13.04
CA ARG A 210 12.88 4.87 14.03
C ARG A 210 14.17 5.40 13.38
N ARG A 211 14.74 4.64 12.43
CA ARG A 211 15.94 5.06 11.67
C ARG A 211 15.65 6.26 10.76
N PHE A 212 14.49 6.28 10.11
CA PHE A 212 14.05 7.40 9.30
C PHE A 212 13.92 8.67 10.14
N LEU A 213 13.17 8.60 11.24
CA LEU A 213 12.97 9.73 12.16
C LEU A 213 14.27 10.22 12.80
N SER A 214 15.18 9.32 13.19
CA SER A 214 16.47 9.73 13.79
C SER A 214 17.32 10.60 12.88
N ARG A 215 17.16 10.50 11.56
CA ARG A 215 17.85 11.32 10.57
C ARG A 215 17.13 12.63 10.28
N LEU A 216 15.84 12.67 10.54
CA LEU A 216 14.96 13.78 10.20
C LEU A 216 14.36 14.46 11.44
N GLN A 217 14.92 14.21 12.63
CA GLN A 217 14.42 14.75 13.89
C GLN A 217 14.31 16.29 13.90
N TYR A 218 15.20 16.98 13.20
CA TYR A 218 15.11 18.42 13.02
C TYR A 218 13.74 18.84 12.45
N TYR A 219 13.27 18.17 11.39
CA TYR A 219 11.99 18.47 10.76
C TYR A 219 10.78 18.06 11.61
N VAL A 220 10.95 17.06 12.47
CA VAL A 220 9.93 16.71 13.47
C VAL A 220 9.83 17.79 14.54
N ASN A 221 10.95 18.30 15.02
CA ASN A 221 10.98 19.35 16.05
C ASN A 221 10.41 20.70 15.57
N THR A 222 10.37 20.92 14.25
CA THR A 222 9.83 22.14 13.62
C THR A 222 8.42 21.93 13.06
N ASP A 223 7.76 20.82 13.37
CA ASP A 223 6.43 20.42 12.86
C ASP A 223 6.32 20.42 11.31
N GLN A 224 7.46 20.35 10.63
CA GLN A 224 7.51 20.24 9.18
C GLN A 224 7.31 18.78 8.73
N LEU A 225 7.79 17.81 9.53
CA LEU A 225 7.50 16.39 9.40
C LEU A 225 6.66 15.92 10.58
N VAL A 226 5.45 15.49 10.30
CA VAL A 226 4.54 14.90 11.29
C VAL A 226 4.39 13.42 10.99
N VAL A 227 4.74 12.56 11.93
CA VAL A 227 4.50 11.12 11.85
C VAL A 227 3.49 10.72 12.91
N ARG A 228 2.46 9.98 12.47
CA ARG A 228 1.39 9.49 13.34
C ARG A 228 1.35 7.97 13.33
N LEU A 229 1.21 7.40 14.52
CA LEU A 229 0.94 5.98 14.70
C LEU A 229 -0.54 5.78 14.93
N TRP A 230 -1.19 5.03 14.06
CA TRP A 230 -2.59 4.66 14.21
C TRP A 230 -2.72 3.41 15.08
N LYS A 231 -3.57 3.48 16.09
CA LYS A 231 -3.91 2.36 16.97
C LYS A 231 -5.31 2.56 17.54
N ASP A 232 -6.14 1.52 17.42
CA ASP A 232 -7.46 1.44 18.01
C ASP A 232 -7.62 0.04 18.63
N ASP A 233 -7.42 -0.07 19.92
CA ASP A 233 -7.39 -1.30 20.69
C ASP A 233 -6.56 -2.42 20.01
N ASP A 234 -7.17 -3.54 19.65
CA ASP A 234 -6.56 -4.67 18.95
C ASP A 234 -6.89 -4.72 17.45
N ASN A 235 -7.52 -3.66 16.93
CA ASN A 235 -7.82 -3.49 15.51
C ASN A 235 -6.56 -3.23 14.70
N THR A 236 -6.62 -3.54 13.39
CA THR A 236 -5.47 -3.38 12.51
C THR A 236 -5.67 -2.25 11.50
N TYR A 237 -4.57 -1.60 11.13
CA TYR A 237 -4.55 -0.50 10.17
C TYR A 237 -4.04 -0.97 8.82
N HIS A 238 -4.82 -0.74 7.77
CA HIS A 238 -4.46 -1.19 6.42
C HIS A 238 -4.67 -0.12 5.33
N LEU A 239 -5.05 1.09 5.71
CA LEU A 239 -5.33 2.17 4.79
C LEU A 239 -4.06 2.63 4.04
N LYS A 240 -4.19 2.85 2.74
CA LYS A 240 -3.18 3.40 1.86
C LYS A 240 -3.77 4.56 1.07
N GLY A 241 -2.93 5.53 0.81
CA GLY A 241 -3.32 6.68 0.00
C GLY A 241 -2.33 7.81 0.10
N MET A 242 -2.55 8.79 -0.75
CA MET A 242 -1.73 9.99 -0.82
C MET A 242 -2.63 11.19 -1.11
N TRP A 243 -2.34 12.30 -0.44
CA TRP A 243 -2.96 13.60 -0.70
C TRP A 243 -1.83 14.60 -0.94
N VAL A 244 -1.91 15.30 -2.06
CA VAL A 244 -0.94 16.31 -2.43
C VAL A 244 -1.66 17.63 -2.53
N ASP A 245 -1.36 18.49 -1.58
CA ASP A 245 -2.09 19.70 -1.28
C ASP A 245 -3.61 19.42 -1.17
N ASP A 246 -4.43 20.37 -1.61
CA ASP A 246 -5.87 20.21 -1.63
C ASP A 246 -6.40 19.84 -3.01
N LYS A 247 -5.49 19.51 -3.95
CA LYS A 247 -5.80 19.32 -5.37
C LYS A 247 -5.74 17.87 -5.84
N TRP A 248 -4.92 17.04 -5.21
CA TRP A 248 -4.70 15.68 -5.68
C TRP A 248 -4.94 14.65 -4.60
N MET A 249 -5.60 13.57 -4.94
CA MET A 249 -5.78 12.43 -4.07
C MET A 249 -5.53 11.13 -4.85
N LEU A 250 -4.70 10.25 -4.31
CA LEU A 250 -4.46 8.92 -4.85
C LEU A 250 -5.13 7.88 -3.95
N LEU A 251 -6.13 7.20 -4.50
CA LEU A 251 -6.72 6.00 -3.92
C LEU A 251 -5.90 4.81 -4.41
N THR A 252 -5.34 4.01 -3.51
CA THR A 252 -4.52 2.88 -3.93
C THR A 252 -4.55 1.72 -2.96
N GLY A 253 -4.44 0.49 -3.47
CA GLY A 253 -4.13 -0.71 -2.69
C GLY A 253 -2.63 -0.89 -2.44
N ASN A 254 -1.77 -0.13 -3.13
CA ASN A 254 -0.32 -0.25 -3.05
C ASN A 254 0.20 0.14 -1.66
N ASN A 255 0.85 -0.78 -0.97
CA ASN A 255 1.41 -0.57 0.36
C ASN A 255 2.62 0.38 0.38
N LEU A 256 3.01 0.96 -0.74
CA LEU A 256 4.19 1.83 -0.88
C LEU A 256 5.47 1.18 -0.33
N ASN A 257 5.58 -0.14 -0.43
CA ASN A 257 6.76 -0.89 -0.01
C ASN A 257 7.54 -1.44 -1.21
N PRO A 258 8.77 -1.93 -1.05
CA PRO A 258 9.59 -2.40 -2.15
C PRO A 258 8.99 -3.58 -2.93
N ARG A 259 8.17 -4.42 -2.28
CA ARG A 259 7.48 -5.53 -2.91
C ARG A 259 6.39 -5.04 -3.86
N ALA A 260 5.45 -4.23 -3.38
CA ALA A 260 4.41 -3.61 -4.19
C ALA A 260 5.01 -2.81 -5.35
N TRP A 261 6.12 -2.10 -5.09
CA TRP A 261 6.83 -1.31 -6.10
C TRP A 261 7.44 -2.15 -7.24
N ARG A 262 7.76 -3.43 -7.00
CA ARG A 262 8.54 -4.25 -7.94
C ARG A 262 7.82 -5.45 -8.49
N LEU A 263 6.98 -6.08 -7.69
CA LEU A 263 6.54 -7.45 -7.92
C LEU A 263 5.04 -7.60 -8.04
N ASP A 264 4.25 -6.77 -7.31
CA ASP A 264 2.82 -6.91 -7.28
C ASP A 264 2.16 -6.15 -8.43
N LEU A 265 1.07 -6.70 -8.98
CA LEU A 265 0.19 -5.97 -9.88
C LEU A 265 -0.76 -5.13 -9.03
N GLU A 266 -0.59 -3.84 -9.09
CA GLU A 266 -1.34 -2.87 -8.30
C GLU A 266 -2.20 -1.99 -9.19
N ASN A 267 -3.28 -1.46 -8.62
CA ASN A 267 -4.06 -0.41 -9.26
C ASN A 267 -4.31 0.78 -8.31
N ALA A 268 -4.75 1.86 -8.88
CA ALA A 268 -5.10 3.07 -8.16
C ALA A 268 -6.12 3.90 -8.96
N ILE A 269 -6.71 4.88 -8.29
CA ILE A 269 -7.46 5.95 -8.92
C ILE A 269 -6.84 7.26 -8.48
N LEU A 270 -6.39 8.06 -9.43
CA LEU A 270 -5.93 9.41 -9.20
C LEU A 270 -7.11 10.37 -9.38
N ILE A 271 -7.38 11.18 -8.37
CA ILE A 271 -8.39 12.24 -8.39
C ILE A 271 -7.65 13.56 -8.47
N HIS A 272 -8.03 14.38 -9.44
CA HIS A 272 -7.62 15.78 -9.59
C HIS A 272 -8.80 16.69 -9.31
N ASP A 273 -8.67 17.53 -8.31
CA ASP A 273 -9.71 18.46 -7.84
C ASP A 273 -9.16 19.90 -7.81
N PRO A 274 -9.01 20.54 -8.97
CA PRO A 274 -8.39 21.87 -9.06
C PRO A 274 -9.21 22.97 -8.39
N LYS A 275 -10.52 22.81 -8.30
CA LYS A 275 -11.44 23.76 -7.66
C LYS A 275 -11.79 23.42 -6.22
N GLN A 276 -11.18 22.34 -5.68
CA GLN A 276 -11.38 21.92 -4.28
C GLN A 276 -12.85 21.61 -3.92
N GLU A 277 -13.58 21.02 -4.88
CA GLU A 277 -14.99 20.63 -4.71
C GLU A 277 -15.18 19.50 -3.68
N LEU A 278 -14.16 18.65 -3.50
CA LEU A 278 -14.14 17.53 -2.56
C LEU A 278 -13.57 17.89 -1.19
N THR A 279 -13.25 19.16 -0.93
CA THR A 279 -12.64 19.59 0.34
C THR A 279 -13.40 19.10 1.57
N PRO A 280 -14.75 19.24 1.69
CA PRO A 280 -15.46 18.78 2.89
C PRO A 280 -15.34 17.25 3.10
N GLN A 281 -15.37 16.48 2.03
CA GLN A 281 -15.26 15.02 2.10
C GLN A 281 -13.85 14.59 2.47
N ARG A 282 -12.84 15.20 1.85
CA ARG A 282 -11.42 14.96 2.12
C ARG A 282 -11.06 15.29 3.56
N ASP A 283 -11.46 16.45 4.04
CA ASP A 283 -11.13 16.91 5.39
C ASP A 283 -11.77 16.03 6.44
N LYS A 284 -13.03 15.66 6.24
CA LYS A 284 -13.74 14.69 7.10
C LYS A 284 -13.04 13.33 7.10
N GLU A 285 -12.62 12.84 5.94
CA GLU A 285 -11.88 11.58 5.85
C GLU A 285 -10.55 11.64 6.60
N LEU A 286 -9.76 12.68 6.39
CA LEU A 286 -8.47 12.85 7.07
C LEU A 286 -8.64 13.02 8.58
N GLU A 287 -9.70 13.68 9.03
CA GLU A 287 -10.03 13.80 10.46
C GLU A 287 -10.36 12.43 11.06
N LEU A 288 -11.20 11.63 10.40
CA LEU A 288 -11.50 10.27 10.82
C LEU A 288 -10.24 9.38 10.88
N ILE A 289 -9.36 9.47 9.88
CA ILE A 289 -8.11 8.72 9.88
C ILE A 289 -7.24 9.10 11.08
N ARG A 290 -7.25 10.38 11.48
CA ARG A 290 -6.43 10.90 12.60
C ARG A 290 -7.03 10.60 13.98
N THR A 291 -8.29 10.22 14.09
CA THR A 291 -9.00 10.02 15.37
C THR A 291 -8.24 9.07 16.29
N HIS A 292 -7.73 7.96 15.77
CA HIS A 292 -7.00 6.94 16.53
C HIS A 292 -5.49 7.05 16.35
N THR A 293 -4.95 8.27 16.18
CA THR A 293 -3.51 8.44 15.97
C THR A 293 -2.81 9.17 17.09
N THR A 294 -1.58 8.75 17.37
CA THR A 294 -0.65 9.45 18.27
C THR A 294 0.52 10.01 17.47
N VAL A 295 0.85 11.28 17.69
CA VAL A 295 2.01 11.93 17.04
C VAL A 295 3.31 11.49 17.69
N VAL A 296 4.26 11.05 16.87
CA VAL A 296 5.63 10.73 17.31
C VAL A 296 6.43 12.03 17.35
N LYS A 297 6.76 12.49 18.54
CA LYS A 297 7.52 13.75 18.74
C LYS A 297 9.04 13.55 18.69
N HIS A 298 9.49 12.36 19.02
CA HIS A 298 10.91 12.03 19.00
C HIS A 298 11.13 10.59 18.54
N TYR A 299 12.20 10.30 17.79
CA TYR A 299 12.49 8.93 17.36
C TYR A 299 12.69 7.94 18.53
N ARG A 300 12.96 8.43 19.74
CA ARG A 300 13.06 7.61 20.96
C ARG A 300 11.72 7.22 21.55
N ASP A 301 10.61 7.80 21.10
CA ASP A 301 9.26 7.37 21.49
C ASP A 301 8.95 5.99 20.90
N LEU A 302 9.64 5.62 19.81
CA LEU A 302 9.61 4.27 19.26
C LEU A 302 10.58 3.35 20.00
N GLN A 303 10.18 2.10 20.20
CA GLN A 303 11.05 1.11 20.86
C GLN A 303 12.35 0.85 20.10
N SER A 304 13.38 0.52 20.84
CA SER A 304 14.65 0.03 20.30
C SER A 304 14.69 -1.51 20.31
N ILE A 305 15.68 -2.08 19.64
CA ILE A 305 15.85 -3.56 19.66
C ILE A 305 16.04 -4.11 21.10
N ALA A 306 16.53 -3.29 22.04
CA ALA A 306 16.71 -3.70 23.42
C ALA A 306 15.39 -3.91 24.15
N ASP A 307 14.35 -3.20 23.74
CA ASP A 307 13.03 -3.17 24.37
C ASP A 307 12.10 -4.27 23.81
N TYR A 308 12.50 -4.95 22.72
CA TYR A 308 11.67 -5.97 22.09
C TYR A 308 11.63 -7.29 22.87
N PRO A 309 10.56 -8.10 22.72
CA PRO A 309 10.47 -9.41 23.28
C PRO A 309 11.70 -10.28 23.00
N VAL A 310 12.09 -11.12 23.93
CA VAL A 310 13.36 -11.88 23.88
C VAL A 310 13.49 -12.69 22.57
N LYS A 311 12.41 -13.36 22.13
CA LYS A 311 12.42 -14.18 20.91
C LYS A 311 12.63 -13.31 19.66
N VAL A 312 11.90 -12.19 19.54
CA VAL A 312 12.04 -11.21 18.46
C VAL A 312 13.43 -10.62 18.43
N ARG A 313 13.93 -10.15 19.59
CA ARG A 313 15.26 -9.56 19.73
C ARG A 313 16.38 -10.49 19.29
N LYS A 314 16.32 -11.78 19.70
CA LYS A 314 17.29 -12.80 19.28
C LYS A 314 17.27 -13.00 17.76
N LEU A 315 16.08 -13.11 17.16
CA LEU A 315 15.91 -13.28 15.72
C LEU A 315 16.45 -12.08 14.96
N ILE A 316 16.06 -10.85 15.32
CA ILE A 316 16.51 -9.62 14.64
C ILE A 316 18.03 -9.47 14.75
N ARG A 317 18.63 -9.74 15.92
CA ARG A 317 20.10 -9.70 16.06
C ARG A 317 20.80 -10.72 15.17
N ARG A 318 20.23 -11.93 15.01
CA ARG A 318 20.75 -12.96 14.10
C ARG A 318 20.66 -12.50 12.66
N LEU A 319 19.50 -12.01 12.21
CA LEU A 319 19.27 -11.49 10.85
C LEU A 319 20.23 -10.35 10.52
N ARG A 320 20.47 -9.43 11.46
CA ARG A 320 21.42 -8.32 11.27
C ARG A 320 22.87 -8.76 11.17
N ARG A 321 23.28 -9.77 11.95
CA ARG A 321 24.65 -10.32 11.90
C ARG A 321 24.99 -10.86 10.51
N ILE A 322 24.04 -11.49 9.85
CA ILE A 322 24.19 -12.05 8.49
C ILE A 322 23.67 -11.11 7.41
N ARG A 323 23.33 -9.87 7.75
CA ARG A 323 22.82 -8.81 6.86
C ARG A 323 21.55 -9.15 6.07
N ILE A 324 20.82 -10.17 6.48
CA ILE A 324 19.53 -10.57 5.85
C ILE A 324 18.43 -9.55 6.17
N ASP A 325 18.50 -8.81 7.29
CA ASP A 325 17.59 -7.70 7.58
C ASP A 325 17.52 -6.66 6.45
N ARG A 326 18.66 -6.39 5.78
CA ARG A 326 18.70 -5.49 4.62
C ARG A 326 18.06 -6.08 3.38
N LEU A 327 18.19 -7.40 3.19
CA LEU A 327 17.54 -8.09 2.09
C LEU A 327 16.03 -8.12 2.28
N ILE A 328 15.57 -8.48 3.47
CA ILE A 328 14.16 -8.47 3.86
C ILE A 328 13.55 -7.07 3.61
N SER A 329 14.18 -6.01 4.10
CA SER A 329 13.71 -4.62 3.88
C SER A 329 13.71 -4.17 2.41
N ARG A 330 14.36 -4.90 1.51
CA ARG A 330 14.36 -4.61 0.05
C ARG A 330 13.34 -5.44 -0.73
N ILE A 331 12.83 -6.49 -0.12
CA ILE A 331 11.88 -7.43 -0.75
C ILE A 331 10.47 -7.20 -0.22
N LEU A 332 10.32 -7.00 1.07
CA LEU A 332 9.06 -6.75 1.77
C LEU A 332 8.77 -5.26 1.89
#